data_fbd7f58158f39f995557f992f0424c00
#
_entry.id   fbd7f58158f39f995557f992f0424c00
#
_cell.length_a   1.000
_cell.length_b   1.000
_cell.length_c   1.000
_cell.angle_alpha   90.00
_cell.angle_beta   90.00
_cell.angle_gamma   90.00
#
_symmetry.space_group_name_H-M   'P 1'
#
loop_
_entity.id
_entity.type
_entity.pdbx_description
1 polymer ?
#
loop_
_entity_poly.entity_id
_entity_poly.type
_entity_poly.pdbx_seq_one_letter_code
_entity_poly.pdbx_strand_id
1 'polypeptide(L)'
;MNLTTNKLKTRKISIIQKILLLSICLSTIVCTFLGIAIYFSVSASLLRSIKNQAMETAQIAASNIDGDIHKAYTKGDETTASYQEMKSFLQTFSSRENIAFIYTMRILNDNEVNFVVSSDTEERVQKWIIKDKDIEEKEKASLEY
;
A
#
# COMPACT_ATOMS: atom_id res chain seq x y z
N MET A 1 -45.00 -19.36 48.22
CA MET A 1 -43.97 -19.33 47.16
C MET A 1 -44.70 -18.92 45.88
N ASN A 2 -44.79 -17.62 45.59
CA ASN A 2 -45.58 -17.05 44.52
C ASN A 2 -44.65 -16.79 43.32
N LEU A 3 -44.75 -17.62 42.30
CA LEU A 3 -44.13 -17.44 40.98
C LEU A 3 -44.99 -16.42 40.19
N THR A 4 -44.60 -15.15 40.24
CA THR A 4 -45.12 -14.11 39.36
C THR A 4 -44.61 -14.34 37.95
N THR A 5 -45.39 -14.99 37.11
CA THR A 5 -45.15 -15.09 35.66
C THR A 5 -45.28 -13.69 35.05
N ASN A 6 -44.11 -13.10 34.73
CA ASN A 6 -44.01 -11.84 34.03
C ASN A 6 -44.44 -12.05 32.56
N LYS A 7 -45.76 -11.85 32.31
CA LYS A 7 -46.34 -11.90 30.96
C LYS A 7 -45.81 -10.73 30.16
N LEU A 8 -44.81 -10.97 29.31
CA LEU A 8 -44.28 -10.02 28.32
C LEU A 8 -45.47 -9.52 27.46
N LYS A 9 -45.91 -8.29 27.73
CA LYS A 9 -46.98 -7.60 27.00
C LYS A 9 -46.45 -7.29 25.58
N THR A 10 -46.72 -8.17 24.64
CA THR A 10 -46.43 -7.96 23.22
C THR A 10 -47.17 -6.74 22.72
N ARG A 11 -46.50 -5.62 22.59
CA ARG A 11 -47.03 -4.37 22.04
C ARG A 11 -47.42 -4.63 20.58
N LYS A 12 -48.73 -4.59 20.28
CA LYS A 12 -49.26 -4.68 18.91
C LYS A 12 -48.72 -3.48 18.12
N ILE A 13 -47.73 -3.73 17.26
CA ILE A 13 -47.17 -2.71 16.38
C ILE A 13 -48.22 -2.31 15.35
N SER A 14 -48.51 -1.01 15.23
CA SER A 14 -49.44 -0.46 14.25
C SER A 14 -49.03 -0.81 12.83
N ILE A 15 -49.99 -0.96 11.92
CA ILE A 15 -49.74 -1.25 10.49
C ILE A 15 -48.79 -0.20 9.90
N ILE A 16 -48.95 1.07 10.27
CA ILE A 16 -48.09 2.17 9.82
C ILE A 16 -46.63 1.95 10.27
N GLN A 17 -46.42 1.51 11.52
CA GLN A 17 -45.09 1.22 12.03
C GLN A 17 -44.40 0.04 11.30
N LYS A 18 -45.19 -0.99 10.92
CA LYS A 18 -44.67 -2.12 10.12
C LYS A 18 -44.22 -1.70 8.73
N ILE A 19 -45.01 -0.86 8.05
CA ILE A 19 -44.68 -0.33 6.73
C ILE A 19 -43.40 0.54 6.80
N LEU A 20 -43.34 1.42 7.82
CA LEU A 20 -42.19 2.30 8.01
C LEU A 20 -40.90 1.50 8.31
N LEU A 21 -40.99 0.47 9.15
CA LEU A 21 -39.89 -0.39 9.48
C LEU A 21 -39.39 -1.21 8.26
N LEU A 22 -40.33 -1.73 7.46
CA LEU A 22 -40.03 -2.43 6.22
C LEU A 22 -39.31 -1.51 5.22
N SER A 23 -39.78 -0.27 5.08
CA SER A 23 -39.16 0.71 4.18
C SER A 23 -37.73 1.06 4.60
N ILE A 24 -37.48 1.25 5.91
CA ILE A 24 -36.15 1.51 6.45
C ILE A 24 -35.21 0.31 6.22
N CYS A 25 -35.68 -0.91 6.49
CA CYS A 25 -34.91 -2.13 6.25
C CYS A 25 -34.51 -2.28 4.77
N LEU A 26 -35.47 -2.07 3.87
CA LEU A 26 -35.22 -2.16 2.43
C LEU A 26 -34.22 -1.12 1.97
N SER A 27 -34.36 0.13 2.42
CA SER A 27 -33.43 1.22 2.11
C SER A 27 -32.02 0.92 2.61
N THR A 28 -31.87 0.42 3.83
CA THR A 28 -30.55 0.07 4.40
C THR A 28 -29.87 -1.05 3.61
N ILE A 29 -30.62 -2.06 3.19
CA ILE A 29 -30.09 -3.16 2.38
C ILE A 29 -29.55 -2.61 1.04
N VAL A 30 -30.34 -1.81 0.34
CA VAL A 30 -29.95 -1.23 -0.95
C VAL A 30 -28.70 -0.35 -0.80
N CYS A 31 -28.67 0.55 0.21
CA CYS A 31 -27.52 1.40 0.48
C CYS A 31 -26.24 0.60 0.80
N THR A 32 -26.39 -0.49 1.55
CA THR A 32 -25.25 -1.36 1.88
C THR A 32 -24.68 -2.03 0.64
N PHE A 33 -25.52 -2.59 -0.23
CA PHE A 33 -25.07 -3.21 -1.48
C PHE A 33 -24.38 -2.22 -2.42
N LEU A 34 -24.96 -1.03 -2.58
CA LEU A 34 -24.36 0.03 -3.39
C LEU A 34 -23.00 0.48 -2.83
N GLY A 35 -22.93 0.66 -1.51
CA GLY A 35 -21.68 1.05 -0.84
C GLY A 35 -20.56 0.03 -1.06
N ILE A 36 -20.87 -1.26 -0.93
CA ILE A 36 -19.91 -2.35 -1.17
C ILE A 36 -19.48 -2.36 -2.64
N ALA A 37 -20.40 -2.26 -3.59
CA ALA A 37 -20.09 -2.25 -5.02
C ALA A 37 -19.18 -1.07 -5.42
N ILE A 38 -19.49 0.13 -4.92
CA ILE A 38 -18.66 1.32 -5.15
C ILE A 38 -17.28 1.15 -4.53
N TYR A 39 -17.20 0.65 -3.29
CA TYR A 39 -15.91 0.43 -2.62
C TYR A 39 -14.98 -0.47 -3.44
N PHE A 40 -15.45 -1.62 -3.90
CA PHE A 40 -14.65 -2.53 -4.72
C PHE A 40 -14.25 -1.92 -6.06
N SER A 41 -15.19 -1.23 -6.73
CA SER A 41 -14.93 -0.58 -8.01
C SER A 41 -13.88 0.52 -7.90
N VAL A 42 -14.00 1.40 -6.91
CA VAL A 42 -13.07 2.51 -6.68
C VAL A 42 -11.69 1.99 -6.26
N SER A 43 -11.64 1.02 -5.34
CA SER A 43 -10.38 0.45 -4.87
C SER A 43 -9.60 -0.21 -6.02
N ALA A 44 -10.27 -0.98 -6.87
CA ALA A 44 -9.64 -1.61 -8.04
C ALA A 44 -9.13 -0.58 -9.06
N SER A 45 -9.92 0.46 -9.32
CA SER A 45 -9.55 1.54 -10.24
C SER A 45 -8.35 2.35 -9.73
N LEU A 46 -8.36 2.69 -8.43
CA LEU A 46 -7.28 3.43 -7.78
C LEU A 46 -5.97 2.64 -7.82
N LEU A 47 -6.01 1.35 -7.47
CA LEU A 47 -4.82 0.50 -7.50
C LEU A 47 -4.24 0.39 -8.91
N ARG A 48 -5.09 0.24 -9.93
CA ARG A 48 -4.66 0.21 -11.32
C ARG A 48 -4.02 1.54 -11.75
N SER A 49 -4.60 2.67 -11.35
CA SER A 49 -4.06 4.00 -11.63
C SER A 49 -2.69 4.20 -11.02
N ILE A 50 -2.52 3.85 -9.74
CA ILE A 50 -1.22 3.95 -9.04
C ILE A 50 -0.18 3.05 -9.73
N LYS A 51 -0.55 1.81 -10.08
CA LYS A 51 0.36 0.88 -10.77
C LYS A 51 0.80 1.43 -12.13
N ASN A 52 -0.10 1.99 -12.91
CA ASN A 52 0.22 2.57 -14.21
C ASN A 52 1.13 3.78 -14.07
N GLN A 53 0.84 4.68 -13.14
CA GLN A 53 1.70 5.83 -12.84
C GLN A 53 3.12 5.39 -12.45
N ALA A 54 3.24 4.42 -11.54
CA ALA A 54 4.53 3.90 -11.13
C ALA A 54 5.31 3.29 -12.31
N MET A 55 4.61 2.55 -13.19
CA MET A 55 5.22 1.95 -14.38
C MET A 55 5.69 3.02 -15.39
N GLU A 56 4.87 4.03 -15.66
CA GLU A 56 5.23 5.14 -16.56
C GLU A 56 6.45 5.89 -16.04
N THR A 57 6.46 6.23 -14.75
CA THR A 57 7.59 6.91 -14.13
C THR A 57 8.86 6.06 -14.19
N ALA A 58 8.76 4.76 -13.92
CA ALA A 58 9.90 3.84 -14.03
C ALA A 58 10.43 3.75 -15.47
N GLN A 59 9.54 3.73 -16.47
CA GLN A 59 9.94 3.74 -17.89
C GLN A 59 10.65 5.03 -18.28
N ILE A 60 10.13 6.18 -17.86
CA ILE A 60 10.75 7.47 -18.13
C ILE A 60 12.13 7.56 -17.46
N ALA A 61 12.24 7.14 -16.21
CA ALA A 61 13.50 7.11 -15.51
C ALA A 61 14.51 6.17 -16.22
N ALA A 62 14.10 4.96 -16.57
CA ALA A 62 14.94 3.97 -17.22
C ALA A 62 15.43 4.44 -18.61
N SER A 63 14.59 5.15 -19.37
CA SER A 63 14.98 5.65 -20.71
C SER A 63 16.06 6.74 -20.66
N ASN A 64 16.27 7.37 -19.53
CA ASN A 64 17.28 8.42 -19.32
C ASN A 64 18.53 7.92 -18.58
N ILE A 65 18.59 6.64 -18.22
CA ILE A 65 19.75 6.03 -17.57
C ILE A 65 20.63 5.35 -18.63
N ASP A 66 21.91 5.70 -18.64
CA ASP A 66 22.91 5.00 -19.45
C ASP A 66 23.17 3.61 -18.83
N GLY A 67 22.76 2.57 -19.57
CA GLY A 67 22.87 1.19 -19.11
C GLY A 67 24.31 0.71 -18.98
N ASP A 68 25.26 1.25 -19.75
CA ASP A 68 26.68 0.85 -19.68
C ASP A 68 27.34 1.45 -18.44
N ILE A 69 27.06 2.70 -18.14
CA ILE A 69 27.49 3.35 -16.89
C ILE A 69 26.87 2.63 -15.68
N HIS A 70 25.58 2.32 -15.74
CA HIS A 70 24.89 1.62 -14.67
C HIS A 70 25.46 0.21 -14.41
N LYS A 71 25.86 -0.51 -15.44
CA LYS A 71 26.51 -1.83 -15.32
C LYS A 71 27.89 -1.75 -14.69
N ALA A 72 28.59 -0.65 -14.86
CA ALA A 72 29.97 -0.47 -14.36
C ALA A 72 30.02 -0.22 -12.85
N TYR A 73 28.93 0.22 -12.22
CA TYR A 73 28.92 0.51 -10.79
C TYR A 73 29.18 -0.74 -9.95
N THR A 74 30.09 -0.58 -8.99
CA THR A 74 30.48 -1.58 -8.00
C THR A 74 30.34 -1.02 -6.59
N LYS A 75 30.41 -1.88 -5.59
CA LYS A 75 30.39 -1.46 -4.19
C LYS A 75 31.62 -0.57 -3.90
N GLY A 76 31.38 0.64 -3.44
CA GLY A 76 32.40 1.66 -3.19
C GLY A 76 32.35 2.85 -4.15
N ASP A 77 31.57 2.76 -5.23
CA ASP A 77 31.40 3.84 -6.22
C ASP A 77 30.41 4.92 -5.76
N GLU A 78 29.80 4.76 -4.58
CA GLU A 78 28.75 5.66 -4.04
C GLU A 78 29.24 7.12 -3.91
N THR A 79 30.55 7.33 -3.80
CA THR A 79 31.16 8.66 -3.69
C THR A 79 31.57 9.27 -5.04
N THR A 80 31.48 8.51 -6.12
CA THR A 80 31.85 9.01 -7.45
C THR A 80 30.85 10.05 -7.98
N ALA A 81 31.35 11.00 -8.75
CA ALA A 81 30.51 12.06 -9.31
C ALA A 81 29.37 11.49 -10.17
N SER A 82 29.68 10.48 -10.99
CA SER A 82 28.71 9.82 -11.87
C SER A 82 27.59 9.12 -11.07
N TYR A 83 27.91 8.44 -9.97
CA TYR A 83 26.92 7.82 -9.09
C TYR A 83 26.03 8.87 -8.43
N GLN A 84 26.61 9.95 -7.91
CA GLN A 84 25.89 11.03 -7.27
C GLN A 84 24.95 11.79 -8.26
N GLU A 85 25.37 11.95 -9.50
CA GLU A 85 24.55 12.52 -10.57
C GLU A 85 23.33 11.64 -10.84
N MET A 86 23.52 10.33 -10.99
CA MET A 86 22.41 9.37 -11.16
C MET A 86 21.48 9.36 -9.95
N LYS A 87 22.01 9.39 -8.72
CA LYS A 87 21.22 9.48 -7.50
C LYS A 87 20.38 10.75 -7.47
N SER A 88 20.96 11.90 -7.79
CA SER A 88 20.27 13.20 -7.84
C SER A 88 19.17 13.20 -8.91
N PHE A 89 19.43 12.59 -10.06
CA PHE A 89 18.46 12.40 -11.12
C PHE A 89 17.23 11.59 -10.60
N LEU A 90 17.47 10.44 -9.95
CA LEU A 90 16.39 9.63 -9.38
C LEU A 90 15.62 10.40 -8.28
N GLN A 91 16.29 11.20 -7.48
CA GLN A 91 15.66 12.04 -6.46
C GLN A 91 14.70 13.08 -7.06
N THR A 92 14.95 13.54 -8.29
CA THR A 92 14.06 14.48 -8.98
C THR A 92 12.68 13.86 -9.23
N PHE A 93 12.62 12.56 -9.53
CA PHE A 93 11.34 11.86 -9.70
C PHE A 93 10.61 11.67 -8.36
N SER A 94 11.32 11.23 -7.32
CA SER A 94 10.72 11.00 -6.01
C SER A 94 10.13 12.26 -5.40
N SER A 95 10.69 13.45 -5.70
CA SER A 95 10.19 14.72 -5.18
C SER A 95 8.96 15.27 -5.94
N ARG A 96 8.80 14.90 -7.21
CA ARG A 96 7.71 15.44 -8.06
C ARG A 96 6.42 14.63 -8.03
N GLU A 97 6.52 13.32 -7.91
CA GLU A 97 5.43 12.38 -8.21
C GLU A 97 4.79 11.75 -6.96
N ASN A 98 5.00 12.26 -5.77
CA ASN A 98 4.59 11.62 -4.52
C ASN A 98 5.09 10.15 -4.38
N ILE A 99 6.21 9.85 -5.06
CA ILE A 99 6.88 8.57 -5.00
C ILE A 99 7.78 8.57 -3.78
N ALA A 100 7.60 7.59 -2.89
CA ALA A 100 8.38 7.54 -1.65
C ALA A 100 9.87 7.36 -1.92
N PHE A 101 10.22 6.50 -2.87
CA PHE A 101 11.58 6.26 -3.33
C PHE A 101 11.56 5.56 -4.69
N ILE A 102 12.64 5.72 -5.45
CA ILE A 102 12.91 5.03 -6.71
C ILE A 102 14.32 4.46 -6.64
N TYR A 103 14.49 3.27 -7.14
CA TYR A 103 15.79 2.58 -7.12
C TYR A 103 16.01 1.80 -8.42
N THR A 104 17.26 1.55 -8.73
CA THR A 104 17.65 0.71 -9.85
C THR A 104 18.17 -0.63 -9.37
N MET A 105 17.90 -1.66 -10.13
CA MET A 105 18.33 -3.02 -9.82
C MET A 105 19.07 -3.63 -11.01
N ARG A 106 19.96 -4.57 -10.69
CA ARG A 106 20.66 -5.40 -11.67
C ARG A 106 20.32 -6.86 -11.41
N ILE A 107 19.87 -7.56 -12.44
CA ILE A 107 19.67 -9.00 -12.40
C ILE A 107 21.02 -9.67 -12.59
N LEU A 108 21.49 -10.42 -11.61
CA LEU A 108 22.74 -11.18 -11.66
C LEU A 108 22.53 -12.57 -12.26
N ASN A 109 21.44 -13.23 -11.86
CA ASN A 109 20.97 -14.53 -12.35
C ASN A 109 19.47 -14.67 -12.11
N ASP A 110 18.88 -15.81 -12.46
CA ASP A 110 17.42 -16.04 -12.40
C ASP A 110 16.80 -15.86 -10.99
N ASN A 111 17.61 -15.90 -9.93
CA ASN A 111 17.15 -15.85 -8.54
C ASN A 111 17.80 -14.71 -7.73
N GLU A 112 18.66 -13.91 -8.32
CA GLU A 112 19.44 -12.92 -7.57
C GLU A 112 19.41 -11.55 -8.24
N VAL A 113 18.98 -10.57 -7.47
CA VAL A 113 18.87 -9.16 -7.89
C VAL A 113 19.62 -8.28 -6.92
N ASN A 114 20.48 -7.41 -7.44
CA ASN A 114 21.22 -6.43 -6.65
C ASN A 114 20.65 -5.03 -6.84
N PHE A 115 20.46 -4.30 -5.74
CA PHE A 115 20.23 -2.86 -5.76
C PHE A 115 21.50 -2.14 -6.14
N VAL A 116 21.40 -1.18 -7.06
CA VAL A 116 22.57 -0.44 -7.58
C VAL A 116 22.54 1.01 -7.10
N VAL A 117 21.48 1.75 -7.43
CA VAL A 117 21.32 3.16 -7.02
C VAL A 117 19.93 3.35 -6.43
N SER A 118 19.85 4.07 -5.32
CA SER A 118 18.57 4.44 -4.67
C SER A 118 18.48 5.96 -4.55
N SER A 119 17.28 6.49 -4.77
CA SER A 119 16.98 7.91 -4.52
C SER A 119 16.91 8.23 -3.03
N ASP A 120 16.86 7.23 -2.17
CA ASP A 120 16.71 7.42 -0.75
C ASP A 120 18.01 7.87 -0.07
N THR A 121 17.87 8.58 1.05
CA THR A 121 19.01 8.92 1.90
C THR A 121 19.37 7.72 2.76
N GLU A 122 20.66 7.58 3.10
CA GLU A 122 21.14 6.50 3.98
C GLU A 122 20.37 6.47 5.32
N GLU A 123 20.02 7.64 5.85
CA GLU A 123 19.26 7.76 7.09
C GLU A 123 17.86 7.14 6.99
N ARG A 124 17.18 7.31 5.85
CA ARG A 124 15.86 6.70 5.60
C ARG A 124 15.96 5.19 5.40
N VAL A 125 16.97 4.73 4.66
CA VAL A 125 17.24 3.30 4.46
C VAL A 125 17.48 2.62 5.81
N GLN A 126 18.30 3.20 6.67
CA GLN A 126 18.55 2.68 8.01
C GLN A 126 17.27 2.61 8.87
N LYS A 127 16.41 3.62 8.79
CA LYS A 127 15.11 3.60 9.48
C LYS A 127 14.20 2.45 9.02
N TRP A 128 14.21 2.14 7.72
CA TRP A 128 13.44 1.01 7.18
C TRP A 128 13.99 -0.33 7.67
N ILE A 129 15.31 -0.52 7.63
CA ILE A 129 15.97 -1.74 8.10
C ILE A 129 15.68 -1.99 9.59
N ILE A 130 15.70 -0.94 10.42
CA ILE A 130 15.36 -1.06 11.85
C ILE A 130 13.91 -1.46 12.03
N LYS A 131 13.00 -0.85 11.27
CA LYS A 131 11.57 -1.15 11.33
C LYS A 131 11.25 -2.58 10.90
N ASP A 132 11.90 -3.09 9.87
CA ASP A 132 11.72 -4.48 9.42
C ASP A 132 12.22 -5.49 10.47
N LYS A 133 13.34 -5.22 11.12
CA LYS A 133 13.83 -6.06 12.23
C LYS A 133 12.87 -6.07 13.41
N ASP A 134 12.30 -4.93 13.77
CA ASP A 134 11.29 -4.85 14.84
C ASP A 134 10.01 -5.64 14.51
N ILE A 135 9.64 -5.72 13.22
CA ILE A 135 8.49 -6.49 12.76
C ILE A 135 8.81 -7.99 12.84
N GLU A 136 9.98 -8.43 12.35
CA GLU A 136 10.42 -9.83 12.41
C GLU A 136 10.56 -10.33 13.86
N GLU A 137 11.08 -9.52 14.78
CA GLU A 137 11.15 -9.89 16.20
C GLU A 137 9.77 -10.04 16.83
N LYS A 138 8.84 -9.14 16.51
CA LYS A 138 7.45 -9.21 17.00
C LYS A 138 6.71 -10.42 16.44
N GLU A 139 6.94 -10.76 15.18
CA GLU A 139 6.33 -11.92 14.54
C GLU A 139 6.88 -13.22 15.11
N LYS A 140 8.18 -13.33 15.34
CA LYS A 140 8.81 -14.47 16.05
C LYS A 140 8.29 -14.62 17.48
N ALA A 141 8.20 -13.53 18.24
CA ALA A 141 7.67 -13.55 19.59
C ALA A 141 6.19 -13.95 19.67
N SER A 142 5.41 -13.71 18.60
CA SER A 142 4.00 -14.12 18.51
C SER A 142 3.81 -15.60 18.16
N LEU A 143 4.82 -16.26 17.62
CA LEU A 143 4.80 -17.69 17.25
C LEU A 143 5.30 -18.61 18.36
N GLU A 144 5.90 -18.05 19.44
CA GLU A 144 6.39 -18.80 20.61
C GLU A 144 5.36 -18.92 21.74
N TYR A 145 4.11 -18.45 21.55
CA TYR A 145 2.97 -18.63 22.46
C TYR A 145 1.89 -19.51 21.81
#